data_ec47244814d8a4b848a42df84fdf0e22
#
_entry.id   ec47244814d8a4b848a42df84fdf0e22
#
_cell.length_a   1.000
_cell.length_b   1.000
_cell.length_c   1.000
_cell.angle_alpha   90.00
_cell.angle_beta   90.00
_cell.angle_gamma   90.00
#
_symmetry.space_group_name_H-M   'P 1'
#
loop_
_entity.id
_entity.type
_entity.pdbx_description
1 polymer ?
#
loop_
_entity_poly.entity_id
_entity_poly.type
_entity_poly.pdbx_seq_one_letter_code
_entity_poly.pdbx_strand_id
1 'polypeptide(L)'
;MAAALLMMNMHGAVMASDCDRTIFRYSEKIPFAIMVDPRSELPWEDIIMDYQAKRSISNEMSFMDCATDFRQYLTDLLKLKDSNTRKNESDKQVVCIGYDPNSIFPKASIITTAITERGFMINRPIEISNLPKSVCLQMLGNCENIRILLGGMSDDISQKIKDLFFNKISDIVGNKDSAKLIKDFGNYILEKLESIQEDTKVLEAISFFTIKDMVKMAENLIETEGLLNSNNSAISPTHEIGIVTLAEGFVYIKHSLYGA
;
A
#
# COMPACT_ATOMS: atom_id res chain seq x y z
N MET A 1 -3.70 -11.75 12.17
CA MET A 1 -3.58 -10.32 11.92
C MET A 1 -2.76 -10.17 10.66
N ALA A 2 -3.00 -9.17 9.84
CA ALA A 2 -2.47 -9.18 8.48
C ALA A 2 -1.97 -7.76 8.13
N ALA A 3 -0.65 -7.59 8.09
CA ALA A 3 0.03 -6.33 7.81
C ALA A 3 1.08 -6.48 6.72
N ALA A 4 1.15 -5.51 5.82
CA ALA A 4 2.21 -5.43 4.83
C ALA A 4 2.68 -3.98 4.67
N LEU A 5 3.96 -3.81 4.35
CA LEU A 5 4.66 -2.54 4.30
C LEU A 5 5.52 -2.44 3.03
N LEU A 6 5.41 -1.32 2.34
CA LEU A 6 6.34 -0.91 1.28
C LEU A 6 7.15 0.29 1.77
N MET A 7 8.47 0.20 1.63
CA MET A 7 9.40 1.31 1.75
C MET A 7 10.17 1.46 0.45
N MET A 8 10.29 2.67 -0.05
CA MET A 8 10.96 2.93 -1.33
C MET A 8 11.76 4.23 -1.27
N ASN A 9 12.90 4.24 -1.92
CA ASN A 9 13.72 5.43 -2.16
C ASN A 9 14.49 5.28 -3.50
N MET A 10 15.43 6.18 -3.76
CA MET A 10 16.22 6.16 -5.00
C MET A 10 17.06 4.89 -5.21
N HIS A 11 17.33 4.09 -4.19
CA HIS A 11 18.10 2.86 -4.30
C HIS A 11 17.25 1.63 -4.66
N GLY A 12 15.95 1.70 -4.46
CA GLY A 12 15.01 0.61 -4.72
C GLY A 12 13.81 0.60 -3.80
N ALA A 13 13.11 -0.53 -3.79
CA ALA A 13 11.94 -0.75 -2.95
C ALA A 13 12.11 -2.02 -2.11
N VAL A 14 11.64 -1.96 -0.86
CA VAL A 14 11.57 -3.09 0.07
C VAL A 14 10.12 -3.29 0.46
N MET A 15 9.63 -4.51 0.31
CA MET A 15 8.31 -4.95 0.74
C MET A 15 8.46 -5.97 1.85
N ALA A 16 7.66 -5.86 2.91
CA ALA A 16 7.63 -6.83 4.00
C ALA A 16 6.20 -7.14 4.41
N SER A 17 5.92 -8.39 4.83
CA SER A 17 4.60 -8.82 5.29
C SER A 17 4.71 -9.86 6.40
N ASP A 18 3.73 -9.85 7.32
CA ASP A 18 3.50 -10.90 8.32
C ASP A 18 2.64 -12.05 7.79
N CYS A 19 2.25 -12.00 6.53
CA CYS A 19 1.46 -13.02 5.85
C CYS A 19 2.21 -13.58 4.66
N ASP A 20 1.99 -14.86 4.39
CA ASP A 20 2.44 -15.52 3.18
C ASP A 20 1.61 -15.08 1.97
N ARG A 21 2.23 -15.14 0.77
CA ARG A 21 1.54 -14.91 -0.50
C ARG A 21 0.93 -13.51 -0.65
N THR A 22 1.63 -12.53 -0.13
CA THR A 22 1.28 -11.11 -0.26
C THR A 22 2.19 -10.33 -1.18
N ILE A 23 3.39 -10.87 -1.45
CA ILE A 23 4.40 -10.24 -2.28
C ILE A 23 4.69 -11.16 -3.48
N PHE A 24 4.54 -10.64 -4.68
CA PHE A 24 4.66 -11.42 -5.91
C PHE A 24 5.59 -10.76 -6.90
N ARG A 25 6.50 -11.57 -7.48
CA ARG A 25 7.29 -11.20 -8.64
C ARG A 25 6.44 -11.35 -9.89
N TYR A 26 6.43 -10.34 -10.76
CA TYR A 26 5.80 -10.51 -12.07
C TYR A 26 6.64 -11.39 -12.99
N SER A 27 7.94 -11.12 -13.11
CA SER A 27 8.85 -11.81 -14.02
C SER A 27 10.29 -11.75 -13.51
N GLU A 28 11.14 -12.68 -13.95
CA GLU A 28 12.58 -12.63 -13.68
C GLU A 28 13.30 -11.53 -14.45
N LYS A 29 12.73 -11.11 -15.59
CA LYS A 29 13.37 -10.19 -16.54
C LYS A 29 12.91 -8.74 -16.39
N ILE A 30 11.79 -8.52 -15.74
CA ILE A 30 11.18 -7.19 -15.62
C ILE A 30 11.17 -6.82 -14.13
N PRO A 31 11.74 -5.68 -13.74
CA PRO A 31 11.72 -5.21 -12.35
C PRO A 31 10.32 -4.68 -12.00
N PHE A 32 9.35 -5.58 -11.96
CA PHE A 32 7.96 -5.30 -11.62
C PHE A 32 7.48 -6.32 -10.59
N ALA A 33 6.94 -5.81 -9.49
CA ALA A 33 6.39 -6.60 -8.40
C ALA A 33 5.01 -6.10 -8.00
N ILE A 34 4.25 -6.96 -7.35
CA ILE A 34 2.90 -6.70 -6.89
C ILE A 34 2.84 -7.07 -5.42
N MET A 35 2.39 -6.14 -4.59
CA MET A 35 2.09 -6.38 -3.18
C MET A 35 0.59 -6.20 -2.97
N VAL A 36 -0.06 -7.18 -2.35
CA VAL A 36 -1.51 -7.20 -2.16
C VAL A 36 -1.87 -6.96 -0.70
N ASP A 37 -3.06 -6.40 -0.47
CA ASP A 37 -3.60 -6.27 0.89
C ASP A 37 -3.75 -7.67 1.50
N PRO A 38 -3.07 -7.96 2.61
CA PRO A 38 -3.09 -9.29 3.22
C PRO A 38 -4.47 -9.69 3.77
N ARG A 39 -5.43 -8.77 3.81
CA ARG A 39 -6.84 -9.04 4.16
C ARG A 39 -7.69 -9.46 2.95
N SER A 40 -7.10 -9.49 1.76
CA SER A 40 -7.78 -9.92 0.53
C SER A 40 -8.03 -11.43 0.56
N GLU A 41 -9.24 -11.85 0.16
CA GLU A 41 -9.65 -13.25 0.12
C GLU A 41 -9.41 -13.90 -1.27
N LEU A 42 -8.84 -13.16 -2.21
CA LEU A 42 -8.56 -13.70 -3.54
C LEU A 42 -7.37 -14.68 -3.52
N PRO A 43 -7.40 -15.73 -4.37
CA PRO A 43 -6.27 -16.64 -4.55
C PRO A 43 -5.18 -15.97 -5.40
N TRP A 44 -4.43 -15.07 -4.78
CA TRP A 44 -3.50 -14.19 -5.48
C TRP A 44 -2.40 -14.92 -6.25
N GLU A 45 -1.91 -16.05 -5.72
CA GLU A 45 -0.90 -16.85 -6.41
C GLU A 45 -1.41 -17.33 -7.77
N ASP A 46 -2.62 -17.91 -7.80
CA ASP A 46 -3.24 -18.36 -9.04
C ASP A 46 -3.54 -17.20 -9.99
N ILE A 47 -3.97 -16.06 -9.44
CA ILE A 47 -4.25 -14.84 -10.22
C ILE A 47 -2.99 -14.31 -10.89
N ILE A 48 -1.87 -14.24 -10.15
CA ILE A 48 -0.60 -13.75 -10.71
C ILE A 48 -0.03 -14.74 -11.73
N MET A 49 -0.09 -16.04 -11.47
CA MET A 49 0.33 -17.06 -12.43
C MET A 49 -0.48 -17.00 -13.73
N ASP A 50 -1.80 -16.87 -13.62
CA ASP A 50 -2.69 -16.73 -14.78
C ASP A 50 -2.43 -15.43 -15.55
N TYR A 51 -2.19 -14.33 -14.83
CA TYR A 51 -1.81 -13.04 -15.43
C TYR A 51 -0.50 -13.16 -16.22
N GLN A 52 0.54 -13.75 -15.63
CA GLN A 52 1.82 -14.01 -16.29
C GLN A 52 1.66 -14.88 -17.55
N ALA A 53 0.80 -15.87 -17.50
CA ALA A 53 0.56 -16.78 -18.63
C ALA A 53 -0.21 -16.10 -19.79
N LYS A 54 -1.14 -15.20 -19.47
CA LYS A 54 -2.05 -14.56 -20.45
C LYS A 54 -1.58 -13.23 -21.00
N ARG A 55 -0.71 -12.54 -20.26
CA ARG A 55 -0.26 -11.19 -20.61
C ARG A 55 1.25 -11.16 -20.77
N SER A 56 1.70 -10.58 -21.88
CA SER A 56 3.11 -10.37 -22.15
C SER A 56 3.45 -8.91 -21.86
N ILE A 57 4.01 -8.64 -20.69
CA ILE A 57 4.62 -7.34 -20.42
C ILE A 57 5.98 -7.31 -21.11
N SER A 58 6.23 -6.30 -21.93
CA SER A 58 7.53 -6.07 -22.55
C SER A 58 8.37 -5.11 -21.72
N ASN A 59 9.68 -5.18 -21.87
CA ASN A 59 10.62 -4.25 -21.23
C ASN A 59 10.48 -2.80 -21.74
N GLU A 60 9.70 -2.59 -22.79
CA GLU A 60 9.44 -1.28 -23.40
C GLU A 60 8.18 -0.59 -22.82
N MET A 61 7.34 -1.34 -22.10
CA MET A 61 6.15 -0.78 -21.48
C MET A 61 6.54 0.14 -20.31
N SER A 62 5.87 1.29 -20.21
CA SER A 62 6.02 2.14 -19.02
C SER A 62 5.49 1.43 -17.78
N PHE A 63 5.99 1.81 -16.60
CA PHE A 63 5.51 1.29 -15.32
C PHE A 63 3.97 1.46 -15.19
N MET A 64 3.45 2.63 -15.55
CA MET A 64 2.01 2.90 -15.45
C MET A 64 1.18 2.11 -16.46
N ASP A 65 1.74 1.77 -17.63
CA ASP A 65 1.07 0.87 -18.58
C ASP A 65 0.98 -0.54 -18.02
N CYS A 66 2.05 -1.04 -17.38
CA CYS A 66 2.03 -2.33 -16.68
C CYS A 66 0.98 -2.37 -15.57
N ALA A 67 0.93 -1.34 -14.72
CA ALA A 67 -0.06 -1.25 -13.64
C ALA A 67 -1.50 -1.13 -14.19
N THR A 68 -1.68 -0.43 -15.32
CA THR A 68 -2.99 -0.28 -15.98
C THR A 68 -3.44 -1.59 -16.61
N ASP A 69 -2.54 -2.33 -17.25
CA ASP A 69 -2.83 -3.65 -17.83
C ASP A 69 -3.22 -4.64 -16.72
N PHE A 70 -2.47 -4.66 -15.62
CA PHE A 70 -2.81 -5.48 -14.47
C PHE A 70 -4.18 -5.12 -13.86
N ARG A 71 -4.47 -3.83 -13.71
CA ARG A 71 -5.78 -3.35 -13.27
C ARG A 71 -6.90 -3.82 -14.21
N GLN A 72 -6.68 -3.75 -15.53
CA GLN A 72 -7.66 -4.22 -16.52
C GLN A 72 -7.90 -5.73 -16.40
N TYR A 73 -6.83 -6.51 -16.25
CA TYR A 73 -6.92 -7.95 -16.02
C TYR A 73 -7.73 -8.27 -14.76
N LEU A 74 -7.46 -7.60 -13.63
CA LEU A 74 -8.24 -7.77 -12.40
C LEU A 74 -9.72 -7.40 -12.58
N THR A 75 -9.99 -6.34 -13.33
CA THR A 75 -11.37 -5.91 -13.62
C THR A 75 -12.13 -6.99 -14.38
N ASP A 76 -11.51 -7.57 -15.39
CA ASP A 76 -12.12 -8.61 -16.22
C ASP A 76 -12.31 -9.90 -15.41
N LEU A 77 -11.34 -10.29 -14.59
CA LEU A 77 -11.43 -11.42 -13.69
C LEU A 77 -12.59 -11.27 -12.68
N LEU A 78 -12.68 -10.14 -12.01
CA LEU A 78 -13.68 -9.91 -10.97
C LEU A 78 -15.09 -9.67 -11.54
N LYS A 79 -15.25 -9.32 -12.80
CA LYS A 79 -16.55 -9.35 -13.48
C LYS A 79 -17.12 -10.76 -13.58
N LEU A 80 -16.25 -11.77 -13.67
CA LEU A 80 -16.63 -13.18 -13.77
C LEU A 80 -16.91 -13.82 -12.39
N LYS A 81 -16.48 -13.18 -11.30
CA LYS A 81 -16.71 -13.65 -9.93
C LYS A 81 -18.12 -13.29 -9.45
N ASP A 82 -18.60 -14.03 -8.46
CA ASP A 82 -19.90 -13.75 -7.84
C ASP A 82 -19.93 -12.39 -7.10
N SER A 83 -21.13 -11.95 -6.76
CA SER A 83 -21.33 -10.65 -6.09
C SER A 83 -20.77 -10.63 -4.66
N ASN A 84 -20.71 -11.78 -3.98
CA ASN A 84 -20.18 -11.86 -2.61
C ASN A 84 -18.66 -11.72 -2.61
N THR A 85 -17.96 -12.44 -3.50
CA THR A 85 -16.51 -12.29 -3.68
C THR A 85 -16.13 -10.82 -3.95
N ARG A 86 -16.89 -10.15 -4.84
CA ARG A 86 -16.64 -8.72 -5.15
C ARG A 86 -16.84 -7.80 -3.94
N LYS A 87 -17.85 -8.08 -3.09
CA LYS A 87 -18.09 -7.30 -1.86
C LYS A 87 -16.96 -7.51 -0.84
N ASN A 88 -16.49 -8.74 -0.70
CA ASN A 88 -15.40 -9.07 0.21
C ASN A 88 -14.08 -8.40 -0.20
N GLU A 89 -13.90 -8.12 -1.49
CA GLU A 89 -12.74 -7.41 -2.02
C GLU A 89 -12.87 -5.88 -2.02
N SER A 90 -13.97 -5.31 -1.50
CA SER A 90 -14.07 -3.85 -1.36
C SER A 90 -13.03 -3.30 -0.39
N ASP A 91 -12.58 -2.08 -0.69
CA ASP A 91 -11.62 -1.33 0.13
C ASP A 91 -10.27 -2.05 0.33
N LYS A 92 -9.96 -2.99 -0.55
CA LYS A 92 -8.63 -3.61 -0.62
C LYS A 92 -7.74 -2.83 -1.56
N GLN A 93 -6.45 -2.92 -1.31
CA GLN A 93 -5.44 -2.24 -2.10
C GLN A 93 -4.44 -3.25 -2.68
N VAL A 94 -4.01 -2.94 -3.88
CA VAL A 94 -2.89 -3.61 -4.53
C VAL A 94 -1.86 -2.56 -4.89
N VAL A 95 -0.61 -2.77 -4.51
CA VAL A 95 0.50 -1.89 -4.85
C VAL A 95 1.33 -2.54 -5.93
N CYS A 96 1.50 -1.85 -7.04
CA CYS A 96 2.45 -2.20 -8.07
C CYS A 96 3.75 -1.43 -7.83
N ILE A 97 4.89 -2.09 -8.00
CA ILE A 97 6.23 -1.53 -7.80
C ILE A 97 7.09 -1.89 -9.01
N GLY A 98 7.87 -0.94 -9.53
CA GLY A 98 8.73 -1.21 -10.69
C GLY A 98 9.52 -0.01 -11.16
N TYR A 99 10.00 -0.10 -12.39
CA TYR A 99 10.77 0.94 -13.05
C TYR A 99 10.21 1.22 -14.43
N ASP A 100 10.26 2.48 -14.86
CA ASP A 100 10.08 2.81 -16.27
C ASP A 100 11.28 2.36 -17.08
N PRO A 101 11.10 2.04 -18.38
CA PRO A 101 12.22 1.88 -19.30
C PRO A 101 13.12 3.12 -19.24
N ASN A 102 14.42 2.89 -19.09
CA ASN A 102 15.44 3.95 -19.00
C ASN A 102 15.36 4.87 -17.76
N SER A 103 14.55 4.54 -16.75
CA SER A 103 14.54 5.23 -15.47
C SER A 103 15.44 4.50 -14.47
N ILE A 104 16.20 5.27 -13.70
CA ILE A 104 16.97 4.76 -12.56
C ILE A 104 16.17 4.82 -11.25
N PHE A 105 15.03 5.49 -11.27
CA PHE A 105 14.20 5.69 -10.09
C PHE A 105 13.04 4.68 -10.06
N PRO A 106 12.82 3.99 -8.94
CA PRO A 106 11.66 3.13 -8.78
C PRO A 106 10.38 3.95 -8.72
N LYS A 107 9.29 3.32 -9.11
CA LYS A 107 7.93 3.86 -9.04
C LYS A 107 7.03 2.90 -8.30
N ALA A 108 6.02 3.46 -7.64
CA ALA A 108 4.96 2.69 -7.03
C ALA A 108 3.59 3.30 -7.38
N SER A 109 2.59 2.46 -7.54
CA SER A 109 1.20 2.87 -7.74
C SER A 109 0.24 2.01 -6.94
N ILE A 110 -0.88 2.60 -6.53
CA ILE A 110 -1.97 1.91 -5.84
C ILE A 110 -3.14 1.70 -6.79
N ILE A 111 -3.67 0.49 -6.76
CA ILE A 111 -4.97 0.12 -7.33
C ILE A 111 -5.90 -0.18 -6.17
N THR A 112 -7.01 0.52 -6.07
CA THR A 112 -7.98 0.36 -4.98
C THR A 112 -9.29 -0.20 -5.52
N THR A 113 -9.86 -1.16 -4.81
CA THR A 113 -11.23 -1.63 -5.03
C THR A 113 -12.21 -0.78 -4.21
N ALA A 114 -13.41 -0.58 -4.70
CA ALA A 114 -14.44 0.18 -3.99
C ALA A 114 -15.84 -0.28 -4.36
N ILE A 115 -16.77 -0.15 -3.41
CA ILE A 115 -18.21 -0.18 -3.69
C ILE A 115 -18.70 1.25 -3.87
N THR A 116 -19.38 1.51 -4.97
CA THR A 116 -19.98 2.80 -5.28
C THR A 116 -21.46 2.64 -5.52
N GLU A 117 -22.21 3.74 -5.64
CA GLU A 117 -23.63 3.73 -6.04
C GLU A 117 -23.86 3.02 -7.39
N ARG A 118 -22.84 3.00 -8.25
CA ARG A 118 -22.85 2.31 -9.55
C ARG A 118 -22.41 0.84 -9.48
N GLY A 119 -22.12 0.33 -8.31
CA GLY A 119 -21.67 -1.02 -8.05
C GLY A 119 -20.18 -1.11 -7.74
N PHE A 120 -19.63 -2.33 -7.85
CA PHE A 120 -18.22 -2.60 -7.58
C PHE A 120 -17.31 -2.04 -8.68
N MET A 121 -16.25 -1.36 -8.28
CA MET A 121 -15.26 -0.76 -9.17
C MET A 121 -13.83 -1.07 -8.73
N ILE A 122 -12.94 -1.18 -9.72
CA ILE A 122 -11.49 -1.11 -9.51
C ILE A 122 -11.00 0.22 -10.08
N ASN A 123 -10.46 1.05 -9.22
CA ASN A 123 -10.00 2.39 -9.58
C ASN A 123 -8.79 2.32 -10.52
N ARG A 124 -8.52 3.43 -11.22
CA ARG A 124 -7.29 3.55 -12.00
C ARG A 124 -6.07 3.53 -11.08
N PRO A 125 -4.92 3.00 -11.53
CA PRO A 125 -3.69 3.12 -10.77
C PRO A 125 -3.37 4.58 -10.48
N ILE A 126 -3.01 4.87 -9.23
CA ILE A 126 -2.56 6.20 -8.79
C ILE A 126 -1.10 6.06 -8.41
N GLU A 127 -0.22 6.82 -9.04
CA GLU A 127 1.20 6.86 -8.67
C GLU A 127 1.35 7.51 -7.28
N ILE A 128 2.06 6.82 -6.39
CA ILE A 128 2.29 7.23 -5.00
C ILE A 128 3.75 7.57 -4.70
N SER A 129 4.63 7.41 -5.68
CA SER A 129 6.04 7.77 -5.55
C SER A 129 6.22 9.28 -5.67
N ASN A 130 6.73 9.92 -4.61
CA ASN A 130 6.99 11.35 -4.60
C ASN A 130 8.25 11.69 -5.39
N LEU A 131 8.10 12.34 -6.54
CA LEU A 131 9.20 12.93 -7.28
C LEU A 131 9.70 14.21 -6.59
N PRO A 132 11.03 14.55 -6.63
CA PRO A 132 12.09 13.87 -7.38
C PRO A 132 12.83 12.76 -6.63
N LYS A 133 12.50 12.49 -5.36
CA LYS A 133 13.26 11.57 -4.51
C LYS A 133 12.79 10.11 -4.59
N SER A 134 11.70 9.83 -5.28
CA SER A 134 11.06 8.49 -5.33
C SER A 134 10.85 7.86 -3.95
N VAL A 135 10.64 8.68 -2.92
CA VAL A 135 10.43 8.19 -1.55
C VAL A 135 8.96 7.84 -1.36
N CYS A 136 8.70 6.65 -0.83
CA CYS A 136 7.36 6.19 -0.52
C CYS A 136 7.38 5.31 0.74
N LEU A 137 6.35 5.45 1.55
CA LEU A 137 6.03 4.56 2.65
C LEU A 137 4.53 4.23 2.54
N GLN A 138 4.21 2.99 2.21
CA GLN A 138 2.83 2.54 2.05
C GLN A 138 2.57 1.35 2.97
N MET A 139 1.43 1.37 3.64
CA MET A 139 0.98 0.33 4.57
C MET A 139 -0.31 -0.28 4.09
N LEU A 140 -0.40 -1.61 4.09
CA LEU A 140 -1.58 -2.37 3.73
C LEU A 140 -2.02 -3.26 4.89
N GLY A 141 -3.30 -3.50 5.00
CA GLY A 141 -3.84 -4.34 6.08
C GLY A 141 -3.94 -3.61 7.42
N ASN A 142 -3.70 -4.36 8.48
CA ASN A 142 -3.78 -3.85 9.86
C ASN A 142 -2.42 -3.34 10.32
N CYS A 143 -2.12 -2.08 10.06
CA CYS A 143 -0.85 -1.42 10.41
C CYS A 143 -1.04 -0.28 11.41
N GLU A 144 -2.01 -0.40 12.32
CA GLU A 144 -2.38 0.67 13.26
C GLU A 144 -1.22 1.08 14.18
N ASN A 145 -0.50 0.11 14.74
CA ASN A 145 0.62 0.39 15.64
C ASN A 145 1.82 0.97 14.89
N ILE A 146 2.06 0.51 13.65
CA ILE A 146 3.10 1.10 12.79
C ILE A 146 2.76 2.57 12.52
N ARG A 147 1.51 2.89 12.20
CA ARG A 147 1.05 4.28 11.99
C ARG A 147 1.24 5.14 13.22
N ILE A 148 0.92 4.61 14.42
CA ILE A 148 1.16 5.31 15.68
C ILE A 148 2.65 5.55 15.90
N LEU A 149 3.49 4.55 15.67
CA LEU A 149 4.94 4.66 15.86
C LEU A 149 5.59 5.67 14.92
N LEU A 150 5.17 5.69 13.66
CA LEU A 150 5.77 6.55 12.64
C LEU A 150 5.14 7.95 12.57
N GLY A 151 3.84 8.03 12.76
CA GLY A 151 3.07 9.27 12.63
C GLY A 151 2.65 9.90 13.96
N GLY A 152 2.83 9.21 15.08
CA GLY A 152 2.42 9.67 16.42
C GLY A 152 0.90 9.69 16.65
N MET A 153 0.08 9.26 15.67
CA MET A 153 -1.38 9.30 15.75
C MET A 153 -2.01 8.14 15.00
N SER A 154 -2.99 7.46 15.61
CA SER A 154 -3.80 6.45 14.93
C SER A 154 -4.89 7.08 14.06
N ASP A 155 -5.39 6.32 13.08
CA ASP A 155 -6.52 6.74 12.24
C ASP A 155 -7.76 7.03 13.11
N ASP A 156 -7.99 6.23 14.18
CA ASP A 156 -9.10 6.42 15.13
C ASP A 156 -8.95 7.72 15.92
N ILE A 157 -7.74 8.06 16.37
CA ILE A 157 -7.48 9.34 17.06
C ILE A 157 -7.65 10.50 16.09
N SER A 158 -7.14 10.39 14.87
CA SER A 158 -7.31 11.38 13.83
C SER A 158 -8.80 11.61 13.54
N GLN A 159 -9.59 10.55 13.40
CA GLN A 159 -11.02 10.65 13.17
C GLN A 159 -11.76 11.26 14.37
N LYS A 160 -11.43 10.87 15.60
CA LYS A 160 -12.01 11.48 16.81
C LYS A 160 -11.69 12.96 16.93
N ILE A 161 -10.48 13.38 16.59
CA ILE A 161 -10.12 14.80 16.54
C ILE A 161 -10.96 15.53 15.48
N LYS A 162 -11.12 14.93 14.29
CA LYS A 162 -11.99 15.43 13.23
C LYS A 162 -13.42 15.65 13.74
N ASP A 163 -14.02 14.62 14.33
CA ASP A 163 -15.39 14.64 14.81
C ASP A 163 -15.60 15.67 15.95
N LEU A 164 -14.67 15.74 16.91
CA LEU A 164 -14.69 16.73 17.98
C LEU A 164 -14.59 18.16 17.44
N PHE A 165 -13.73 18.37 16.44
CA PHE A 165 -13.54 19.66 15.81
C PHE A 165 -14.79 20.11 15.04
N PHE A 166 -15.37 19.21 14.21
CA PHE A 166 -16.60 19.47 13.47
C PHE A 166 -17.79 19.77 14.41
N ASN A 167 -17.95 18.96 15.45
CA ASN A 167 -19.02 19.17 16.43
C ASN A 167 -18.86 20.53 17.14
N LYS A 168 -17.62 20.87 17.57
CA LYS A 168 -17.37 22.12 18.28
C LYS A 168 -17.59 23.35 17.40
N ILE A 169 -17.20 23.30 16.14
CA ILE A 169 -17.45 24.42 15.20
C ILE A 169 -18.95 24.51 14.88
N SER A 170 -19.63 23.41 14.69
CA SER A 170 -21.08 23.39 14.46
C SER A 170 -21.84 24.05 15.60
N ASP A 171 -21.44 23.80 16.85
CA ASP A 171 -22.03 24.41 18.06
C ASP A 171 -21.80 25.92 18.12
N ILE A 172 -20.63 26.41 17.65
CA ILE A 172 -20.27 27.84 17.70
C ILE A 172 -20.97 28.65 16.61
N VAL A 173 -21.19 28.08 15.44
CA VAL A 173 -21.58 28.84 14.25
C VAL A 173 -23.10 28.86 14.01
N GLY A 174 -23.87 27.95 14.57
CA GLY A 174 -25.35 27.97 14.72
C GLY A 174 -26.24 28.37 13.54
N ASN A 175 -25.72 28.53 12.31
CA ASN A 175 -26.46 29.06 11.17
C ASN A 175 -26.24 28.25 9.88
N LYS A 176 -27.26 28.04 9.06
CA LYS A 176 -27.22 27.18 7.85
C LYS A 176 -26.22 27.64 6.78
N ASP A 177 -25.92 28.91 6.69
CA ASP A 177 -24.94 29.45 5.71
C ASP A 177 -23.49 29.16 6.10
N SER A 178 -23.24 28.81 7.34
CA SER A 178 -21.94 28.46 7.87
C SER A 178 -21.58 26.98 7.67
N ALA A 179 -22.54 26.12 7.35
CA ALA A 179 -22.29 24.69 7.14
C ALA A 179 -21.28 24.44 5.99
N LYS A 180 -21.33 25.26 4.92
CA LYS A 180 -20.37 25.19 3.83
C LYS A 180 -18.98 25.66 4.29
N LEU A 181 -18.92 26.76 5.03
CA LEU A 181 -17.67 27.32 5.55
C LEU A 181 -17.01 26.37 6.56
N ILE A 182 -17.80 25.71 7.41
CA ILE A 182 -17.35 24.68 8.35
C ILE A 182 -16.79 23.48 7.59
N LYS A 183 -17.47 23.03 6.54
CA LYS A 183 -17.02 21.91 5.71
C LYS A 183 -15.73 22.24 4.97
N ASP A 184 -15.65 23.42 4.36
CA ASP A 184 -14.48 23.87 3.62
C ASP A 184 -13.27 24.07 4.56
N PHE A 185 -13.47 24.63 5.74
CA PHE A 185 -12.42 24.79 6.76
C PHE A 185 -12.02 23.45 7.39
N GLY A 186 -12.98 22.56 7.61
CA GLY A 186 -12.71 21.21 8.06
C GLY A 186 -11.85 20.44 7.06
N ASN A 187 -12.20 20.48 5.78
CA ASN A 187 -11.42 19.87 4.71
C ASN A 187 -10.00 20.47 4.62
N TYR A 188 -9.87 21.80 4.77
CA TYR A 188 -8.57 22.47 4.81
C TYR A 188 -7.69 22.00 5.99
N ILE A 189 -8.26 21.86 7.20
CA ILE A 189 -7.53 21.34 8.36
C ILE A 189 -7.11 19.88 8.13
N LEU A 190 -8.00 19.06 7.52
CA LEU A 190 -7.70 17.68 7.19
C LEU A 190 -6.55 17.56 6.20
N GLU A 191 -6.60 18.34 5.12
CA GLU A 191 -5.56 18.40 4.10
C GLU A 191 -4.22 18.84 4.71
N LYS A 192 -4.25 19.78 5.69
CA LYS A 192 -3.06 20.19 6.42
C LYS A 192 -2.55 19.15 7.41
N LEU A 193 -3.43 18.44 8.12
CA LEU A 193 -3.04 17.33 9.00
C LEU A 193 -2.46 16.16 8.20
N GLU A 194 -3.05 15.83 7.07
CA GLU A 194 -2.53 14.82 6.14
C GLU A 194 -1.17 15.25 5.57
N SER A 195 -1.00 16.51 5.18
CA SER A 195 0.28 17.04 4.71
C SER A 195 1.37 17.04 5.81
N ILE A 196 1.00 17.25 7.06
CA ILE A 196 1.94 17.17 8.20
C ILE A 196 2.35 15.70 8.46
N GLN A 197 1.47 14.74 8.22
CA GLN A 197 1.80 13.32 8.30
C GLN A 197 2.70 12.86 7.12
N GLU A 198 2.49 13.41 5.92
CA GLU A 198 3.34 13.12 4.74
C GLU A 198 4.72 13.77 4.83
N ASP A 199 4.83 14.94 5.46
CA ASP A 199 6.10 15.66 5.70
C ASP A 199 6.90 15.12 6.91
N THR A 200 6.58 13.90 7.36
CA THR A 200 7.24 13.37 8.56
C THR A 200 8.73 13.13 8.33
N LYS A 201 9.52 13.40 9.37
CA LYS A 201 10.96 13.10 9.48
C LYS A 201 11.31 11.65 9.05
N VAL A 202 10.32 10.76 9.03
CA VAL A 202 10.43 9.37 8.59
C VAL A 202 10.68 9.27 7.09
N LEU A 203 9.91 9.98 6.23
CA LEU A 203 10.14 9.98 4.79
C LEU A 203 11.51 10.58 4.44
N GLU A 204 11.88 11.65 5.15
CA GLU A 204 13.21 12.22 5.01
C GLU A 204 14.30 11.22 5.40
N ALA A 205 14.15 10.51 6.51
CA ALA A 205 15.10 9.47 6.93
C ALA A 205 15.18 8.33 5.91
N ILE A 206 14.03 7.83 5.42
CA ILE A 206 13.99 6.78 4.39
C ILE A 206 14.75 7.20 3.12
N SER A 207 14.75 8.48 2.77
CA SER A 207 15.47 8.97 1.59
C SER A 207 16.99 8.73 1.63
N PHE A 208 17.56 8.57 2.82
CA PHE A 208 18.99 8.31 3.05
C PHE A 208 19.31 6.85 3.35
N PHE A 209 18.31 5.99 3.52
CA PHE A 209 18.53 4.59 3.86
C PHE A 209 19.13 3.81 2.69
N THR A 210 20.04 2.91 3.01
CA THR A 210 20.42 1.84 2.08
C THR A 210 19.31 0.80 2.01
N ILE A 211 19.31 -0.07 0.98
CA ILE A 211 18.39 -1.21 0.90
C ILE A 211 18.45 -2.05 2.19
N LYS A 212 19.65 -2.28 2.73
CA LYS A 212 19.85 -3.04 3.97
C LYS A 212 19.16 -2.37 5.17
N ASP A 213 19.23 -1.06 5.27
CA ASP A 213 18.57 -0.31 6.36
C ASP A 213 17.05 -0.39 6.22
N MET A 214 16.54 -0.28 4.99
CA MET A 214 15.09 -0.42 4.71
C MET A 214 14.59 -1.83 5.05
N VAL A 215 15.34 -2.88 4.70
CA VAL A 215 15.00 -4.27 5.07
C VAL A 215 14.89 -4.41 6.58
N LYS A 216 15.92 -3.97 7.31
CA LYS A 216 15.94 -4.06 8.76
C LYS A 216 14.83 -3.26 9.43
N MET A 217 14.54 -2.07 8.91
CA MET A 217 13.45 -1.24 9.42
C MET A 217 12.09 -1.87 9.14
N ALA A 218 11.85 -2.35 7.92
CA ALA A 218 10.60 -2.99 7.53
C ALA A 218 10.33 -4.25 8.38
N GLU A 219 11.35 -5.09 8.58
CA GLU A 219 11.28 -6.27 9.44
C GLU A 219 10.89 -5.89 10.88
N ASN A 220 11.60 -4.95 11.50
CA ASN A 220 11.31 -4.47 12.85
C ASN A 220 9.89 -3.90 12.98
N LEU A 221 9.41 -3.15 12.00
CA LEU A 221 8.07 -2.55 12.04
C LEU A 221 6.98 -3.62 11.96
N ILE A 222 7.10 -4.59 11.06
CA ILE A 222 6.15 -5.69 10.92
C ILE A 222 6.15 -6.56 12.20
N GLU A 223 7.30 -6.87 12.75
CA GLU A 223 7.40 -7.63 14.01
C GLU A 223 6.79 -6.87 15.19
N THR A 224 6.99 -5.54 15.25
CA THR A 224 6.38 -4.69 16.29
C THR A 224 4.86 -4.65 16.17
N GLU A 225 4.32 -4.56 14.93
CA GLU A 225 2.87 -4.64 14.71
C GLU A 225 2.31 -5.97 15.24
N GLY A 226 2.98 -7.08 14.94
CA GLY A 226 2.63 -8.40 15.43
C GLY A 226 2.64 -8.49 16.96
N LEU A 227 3.69 -7.96 17.59
CA LEU A 227 3.84 -7.95 19.06
C LEU A 227 2.74 -7.16 19.77
N LEU A 228 2.45 -5.96 19.30
CA LEU A 228 1.48 -5.07 19.96
C LEU A 228 0.03 -5.51 19.75
N ASN A 229 -0.23 -6.28 18.71
CA ASN A 229 -1.56 -6.79 18.40
C ASN A 229 -1.83 -8.19 18.97
N SER A 230 -0.81 -8.93 19.38
CA SER A 230 -1.00 -10.25 19.97
C SER A 230 -1.38 -10.14 21.45
N ASN A 231 -2.64 -10.41 21.76
CA ASN A 231 -3.07 -10.68 23.15
C ASN A 231 -2.46 -11.99 23.72
N ASN A 232 -1.67 -12.71 22.94
CA ASN A 232 -0.99 -13.94 23.30
C ASN A 232 0.41 -13.98 22.66
N SER A 233 1.37 -14.11 23.47
CA SER A 233 2.80 -14.41 23.43
C SER A 233 3.48 -15.08 22.21
N ALA A 234 2.86 -15.19 21.07
CA ALA A 234 3.49 -15.65 19.83
C ALA A 234 3.74 -14.46 18.91
N ILE A 235 4.99 -14.03 18.83
CA ILE A 235 5.47 -13.09 17.81
C ILE A 235 5.15 -13.72 16.46
N SER A 236 4.35 -13.04 15.64
CA SER A 236 4.23 -13.39 14.24
C SER A 236 5.50 -12.87 13.54
N PRO A 237 6.43 -13.73 13.14
CA PRO A 237 7.63 -13.29 12.46
C PRO A 237 7.24 -12.69 11.10
N THR A 238 8.06 -11.79 10.58
CA THR A 238 7.95 -11.36 9.20
C THR A 238 8.08 -12.59 8.29
N HIS A 239 7.05 -12.89 7.50
CA HIS A 239 6.97 -14.09 6.68
C HIS A 239 7.63 -13.87 5.30
N GLU A 240 7.38 -12.71 4.70
CA GLU A 240 7.90 -12.38 3.38
C GLU A 240 8.66 -11.06 3.38
N ILE A 241 9.81 -11.04 2.71
CA ILE A 241 10.53 -9.82 2.35
C ILE A 241 10.96 -9.93 0.89
N GLY A 242 10.53 -8.97 0.09
CA GLY A 242 10.93 -8.82 -1.32
C GLY A 242 11.63 -7.48 -1.54
N ILE A 243 12.59 -7.48 -2.45
CA ILE A 243 13.32 -6.28 -2.87
C ILE A 243 13.15 -6.10 -4.38
N VAL A 244 12.96 -4.88 -4.83
CA VAL A 244 13.00 -4.50 -6.24
C VAL A 244 14.10 -3.47 -6.44
N THR A 245 15.09 -3.82 -7.25
CA THR A 245 16.16 -2.89 -7.66
C THR A 245 16.31 -2.89 -9.19
N LEU A 246 16.91 -1.83 -9.71
CA LEU A 246 17.17 -1.75 -11.15
C LEU A 246 18.16 -2.82 -11.62
N ALA A 247 19.16 -3.13 -10.79
CA ALA A 247 20.25 -4.05 -11.15
C ALA A 247 19.85 -5.53 -11.10
N GLU A 248 19.05 -5.91 -10.11
CA GLU A 248 18.74 -7.32 -9.82
C GLU A 248 17.28 -7.67 -10.14
N GLY A 249 16.47 -6.67 -10.50
CA GLY A 249 15.01 -6.86 -10.63
C GLY A 249 14.39 -7.15 -9.27
N PHE A 250 13.52 -8.16 -9.19
CA PHE A 250 12.89 -8.60 -7.95
C PHE A 250 13.62 -9.79 -7.34
N VAL A 251 13.93 -9.69 -6.04
CA VAL A 251 14.55 -10.76 -5.26
C VAL A 251 13.80 -10.97 -3.95
N TYR A 252 13.51 -12.22 -3.61
CA TYR A 252 13.07 -12.57 -2.25
C TYR A 252 14.28 -12.68 -1.31
N ILE A 253 14.24 -11.93 -0.20
CA ILE A 253 15.21 -12.05 0.91
C ILE A 253 14.72 -13.09 1.92
N LYS A 254 13.41 -13.08 2.20
CA LYS A 254 12.74 -14.01 3.09
C LYS A 254 11.43 -14.43 2.43
N HIS A 255 11.23 -15.72 2.34
CA HIS A 255 9.99 -16.30 1.82
C HIS A 255 9.73 -17.58 2.58
N SER A 256 8.58 -17.68 3.23
CA SER A 256 8.22 -18.94 3.88
C SER A 256 7.81 -19.94 2.79
N LEU A 257 8.73 -20.83 2.48
CA LEU A 257 8.40 -22.01 1.69
C LEU A 257 7.56 -22.92 2.58
N TYR A 258 6.28 -23.09 2.27
CA TYR A 258 5.48 -24.15 2.86
C TYR A 258 6.08 -25.51 2.49
N GLY A 259 6.45 -26.24 3.51
CA GLY A 259 6.68 -27.69 3.46
C GLY A 259 8.06 -28.08 2.96
N ALA A 260 9.02 -28.09 3.88
CA ALA A 260 9.99 -29.18 3.91
C ALA A 260 9.53 -30.18 4.96
#